data_91aaf4b1dc1c660499cfea9220dcc1d6
#
_entry.id   91aaf4b1dc1c660499cfea9220dcc1d6
#
_cell.length_a   1.000
_cell.length_b   1.000
_cell.length_c   1.000
_cell.angle_alpha   90.00
_cell.angle_beta   90.00
_cell.angle_gamma   90.00
#
_symmetry.space_group_name_H-M   'P 1'
#
loop_
_entity.id
_entity.type
_entity.pdbx_description
1 polymer ?
#
loop_
_entity_poly.entity_id
_entity_poly.type
_entity_poly.pdbx_seq_one_letter_code
_entity_poly.pdbx_strand_id
1 'polypeptide(L)'
;MRSWLSAIALLTLASPLALAQMPGVTINKQPAIFAKRTFDPARPPADMPPPTPGEDAECDSDFLSDANVGGQARQTDATHATVKISQIKVTLQLNITIWTPVKVTQHVIEHEEGHSQISEYYYQSADKLAQQIAANYMGKQVVITGTDLRGELSMLLQKMGADITDEYNKELHVEQTQLRYDAVTNHSRNEVAARDAVAQSLKEIPPGSALH
;
A
#
# COMPACT_ATOMS: atom_id res chain seq x y z
N MET A 1 2.96 -4.75 63.85
CA MET A 1 3.83 -4.15 62.81
C MET A 1 3.76 -5.03 61.54
N ARG A 2 3.03 -4.57 60.51
CA ARG A 2 2.93 -5.27 59.19
C ARG A 2 3.55 -4.34 58.19
N SER A 3 4.71 -4.75 57.65
CA SER A 3 5.42 -4.01 56.59
C SER A 3 4.84 -4.37 55.21
N TRP A 4 4.39 -3.37 54.50
CA TRP A 4 3.95 -3.47 53.10
C TRP A 4 5.16 -3.22 52.21
N LEU A 5 5.57 -4.25 51.47
CA LEU A 5 6.53 -4.12 50.37
C LEU A 5 5.76 -3.78 49.10
N SER A 6 5.89 -2.56 48.63
CA SER A 6 5.35 -2.13 47.32
C SER A 6 6.32 -2.58 46.23
N ALA A 7 5.87 -3.51 45.39
CA ALA A 7 6.58 -3.91 44.17
C ALA A 7 6.33 -2.85 43.09
N ILE A 8 7.37 -2.13 42.67
CA ILE A 8 7.37 -1.24 41.53
C ILE A 8 7.61 -2.10 40.30
N ALA A 9 6.56 -2.27 39.48
CA ALA A 9 6.70 -2.91 38.17
C ALA A 9 7.28 -1.87 37.17
N LEU A 10 8.53 -2.08 36.74
CA LEU A 10 9.14 -1.34 35.64
C LEU A 10 8.49 -1.80 34.33
N LEU A 11 7.63 -0.97 33.76
CA LEU A 11 7.17 -1.12 32.39
C LEU A 11 8.31 -0.68 31.45
N THR A 12 9.02 -1.63 30.85
CA THR A 12 9.93 -1.34 29.74
C THR A 12 9.10 -1.08 28.49
N LEU A 13 8.97 0.19 28.10
CA LEU A 13 8.46 0.61 26.80
C LEU A 13 9.43 0.11 25.73
N ALA A 14 9.08 -0.94 25.01
CA ALA A 14 9.78 -1.36 23.81
C ALA A 14 9.62 -0.24 22.76
N SER A 15 10.69 0.53 22.53
CA SER A 15 10.74 1.50 21.43
C SER A 15 10.55 0.74 20.10
N PRO A 16 9.69 1.22 19.19
CA PRO A 16 9.61 0.62 17.87
C PRO A 16 10.97 0.74 17.20
N LEU A 17 11.51 -0.38 16.74
CA LEU A 17 12.72 -0.42 15.92
C LEU A 17 12.47 0.43 14.67
N ALA A 18 12.99 1.64 14.66
CA ALA A 18 13.03 2.45 13.45
C ALA A 18 13.83 1.68 12.41
N LEU A 19 13.20 1.30 11.30
CA LEU A 19 13.90 0.72 10.15
C LEU A 19 14.99 1.70 9.74
N ALA A 20 16.23 1.26 9.79
CA ALA A 20 17.35 2.05 9.30
C ALA A 20 17.13 2.31 7.80
N GLN A 21 16.86 3.57 7.45
CA GLN A 21 16.74 3.97 6.04
C GLN A 21 18.06 3.71 5.34
N MET A 22 18.02 3.03 4.20
CA MET A 22 19.21 2.87 3.37
C MET A 22 19.65 4.24 2.86
N PRO A 23 20.96 4.55 2.88
CA PRO A 23 21.46 5.80 2.31
C PRO A 23 20.95 5.99 0.87
N GLY A 24 20.31 7.13 0.61
CA GLY A 24 19.76 7.47 -0.71
C GLY A 24 18.36 6.96 -1.01
N VAL A 25 17.73 6.15 -0.12
CA VAL A 25 16.32 5.78 -0.22
C VAL A 25 15.51 6.49 0.85
N THR A 26 14.44 7.15 0.45
CA THR A 26 13.49 7.83 1.36
C THR A 26 12.08 7.34 1.06
N ILE A 27 11.40 6.81 2.07
CA ILE A 27 9.99 6.44 1.97
C ILE A 27 9.16 7.46 2.75
N ASN A 28 8.22 8.08 2.06
CA ASN A 28 7.29 9.05 2.62
C ASN A 28 5.88 8.44 2.63
N LYS A 29 5.58 7.65 3.68
CA LYS A 29 4.28 7.05 3.88
C LYS A 29 3.35 8.04 4.59
N GLN A 30 2.27 8.45 3.90
CA GLN A 30 1.25 9.33 4.43
C GLN A 30 0.29 8.56 5.35
N PRO A 31 -0.36 9.20 6.32
CA PRO A 31 -1.49 8.61 7.03
C PRO A 31 -2.60 8.19 6.06
N ALA A 32 -3.25 7.04 6.29
CA ALA A 32 -4.41 6.65 5.50
C ALA A 32 -5.56 7.66 5.66
N ILE A 33 -6.27 7.90 4.58
CA ILE A 33 -7.44 8.78 4.53
C ILE A 33 -8.69 7.91 4.47
N PHE A 34 -9.63 8.17 5.37
CA PHE A 34 -10.90 7.44 5.48
C PHE A 34 -12.08 8.34 5.21
N ALA A 35 -13.02 7.84 4.40
CA ALA A 35 -14.33 8.45 4.18
C ALA A 35 -15.43 7.39 4.30
N LYS A 36 -16.57 7.78 4.89
CA LYS A 36 -17.83 7.01 4.82
C LYS A 36 -18.85 7.88 4.13
N ARG A 37 -19.45 7.35 3.08
CA ARG A 37 -20.42 8.08 2.23
C ARG A 37 -21.68 7.25 2.06
N THR A 38 -22.83 7.90 2.19
CA THR A 38 -24.14 7.28 1.92
C THR A 38 -24.65 7.74 0.56
N PHE A 39 -25.32 6.84 -0.16
CA PHE A 39 -25.88 7.14 -1.46
C PHE A 39 -27.31 6.62 -1.64
N ASP A 40 -28.03 7.22 -2.57
CA ASP A 40 -29.32 6.74 -3.07
C ASP A 40 -29.05 5.74 -4.21
N PRO A 41 -29.42 4.45 -4.08
CA PRO A 41 -29.19 3.47 -5.15
C PRO A 41 -29.86 3.80 -6.49
N ALA A 42 -30.94 4.62 -6.46
CA ALA A 42 -31.58 5.09 -7.68
C ALA A 42 -30.79 6.22 -8.39
N ARG A 43 -29.86 6.85 -7.68
CA ARG A 43 -29.02 7.96 -8.17
C ARG A 43 -27.64 7.93 -7.51
N PRO A 44 -26.80 6.92 -7.85
CA PRO A 44 -25.45 6.86 -7.28
C PRO A 44 -24.64 8.10 -7.68
N PRO A 45 -23.73 8.57 -6.81
CA PRO A 45 -22.82 9.66 -7.12
C PRO A 45 -21.93 9.33 -8.33
N ALA A 46 -21.59 10.34 -9.13
CA ALA A 46 -20.77 10.14 -10.33
C ALA A 46 -19.30 9.72 -10.01
N ASP A 47 -18.84 9.99 -8.80
CA ASP A 47 -17.51 9.64 -8.28
C ASP A 47 -17.50 8.33 -7.47
N MET A 48 -18.65 7.65 -7.38
CA MET A 48 -18.72 6.30 -6.82
C MET A 48 -18.23 5.28 -7.86
N PRO A 49 -17.32 4.35 -7.52
CA PRO A 49 -16.99 3.25 -8.43
C PRO A 49 -18.23 2.41 -8.69
N PRO A 50 -18.29 1.71 -9.84
CA PRO A 50 -19.37 0.76 -10.09
C PRO A 50 -19.40 -0.28 -8.97
N PRO A 51 -20.54 -0.51 -8.30
CA PRO A 51 -20.61 -1.51 -7.24
C PRO A 51 -20.30 -2.90 -7.78
N THR A 52 -19.66 -3.71 -6.96
CA THR A 52 -19.38 -5.12 -7.27
C THR A 52 -20.70 -5.86 -7.52
N PRO A 53 -20.83 -6.66 -8.61
CA PRO A 53 -22.07 -7.34 -8.93
C PRO A 53 -22.59 -8.20 -7.79
N GLY A 54 -23.76 -7.83 -7.26
CA GLY A 54 -24.43 -8.54 -6.18
C GLY A 54 -24.12 -7.99 -4.79
N GLU A 55 -23.41 -6.88 -4.67
CA GLU A 55 -23.20 -6.14 -3.44
C GLU A 55 -24.06 -4.87 -3.41
N ASP A 56 -24.57 -4.54 -2.21
CA ASP A 56 -25.39 -3.35 -1.99
C ASP A 56 -24.56 -2.15 -1.55
N ALA A 57 -23.32 -2.39 -1.09
CA ALA A 57 -22.35 -1.40 -0.64
C ALA A 57 -21.00 -1.65 -1.31
N GLU A 58 -20.03 -0.76 -1.12
CA GLU A 58 -18.71 -0.89 -1.72
C GLU A 58 -17.65 -0.27 -0.82
N CYS A 59 -16.53 -0.97 -0.62
CA CYS A 59 -15.34 -0.41 -0.01
C CYS A 59 -14.26 -0.19 -1.07
N ASP A 60 -14.11 1.05 -1.50
CA ASP A 60 -13.08 1.46 -2.46
C ASP A 60 -11.78 1.80 -1.72
N SER A 61 -10.69 1.15 -2.12
CA SER A 61 -9.36 1.30 -1.51
C SER A 61 -8.30 1.57 -2.55
N ASP A 62 -7.87 2.84 -2.63
CA ASP A 62 -6.81 3.29 -3.54
C ASP A 62 -5.45 3.27 -2.85
N PHE A 63 -4.57 2.36 -3.29
CA PHE A 63 -3.16 2.36 -2.92
C PHE A 63 -2.36 3.16 -3.93
N LEU A 64 -2.08 4.41 -3.59
CA LEU A 64 -1.32 5.31 -4.45
C LEU A 64 0.17 5.24 -4.11
N SER A 65 1.00 5.12 -5.13
CA SER A 65 2.45 5.18 -5.01
C SER A 65 3.05 6.04 -6.12
N ASP A 66 4.09 6.79 -5.78
CA ASP A 66 4.85 7.59 -6.72
C ASP A 66 6.34 7.49 -6.35
N ALA A 67 7.19 7.15 -7.33
CA ALA A 67 8.62 7.01 -7.13
C ALA A 67 9.40 8.01 -7.99
N ASN A 68 10.14 8.89 -7.32
CA ASN A 68 11.07 9.81 -7.93
C ASN A 68 12.50 9.28 -7.81
N VAL A 69 13.17 9.11 -8.94
CA VAL A 69 14.54 8.58 -9.04
C VAL A 69 15.52 9.67 -9.42
N GLY A 70 16.62 9.76 -8.68
CA GLY A 70 17.74 10.66 -8.96
C GLY A 70 19.02 9.88 -9.25
N GLY A 71 19.82 10.41 -10.16
CA GLY A 71 21.08 9.79 -10.55
C GLY A 71 22.15 10.80 -10.93
N GLN A 72 23.41 10.36 -10.90
CA GLN A 72 24.55 11.12 -11.35
C GLN A 72 25.01 10.60 -12.71
N ALA A 73 25.00 11.47 -13.72
CA ALA A 73 25.47 11.13 -15.06
C ALA A 73 26.95 11.54 -15.23
N ARG A 74 27.77 10.63 -15.74
CA ARG A 74 29.15 10.89 -16.18
C ARG A 74 29.19 10.68 -17.66
N GLN A 75 29.36 11.76 -18.41
CA GLN A 75 29.55 11.72 -19.86
C GLN A 75 30.88 11.05 -20.20
N THR A 76 30.85 10.09 -21.12
CA THR A 76 32.03 9.37 -21.60
C THR A 76 32.50 9.88 -22.96
N ASP A 77 31.56 10.32 -23.81
CA ASP A 77 31.85 11.00 -25.09
C ASP A 77 30.67 11.90 -25.50
N ALA A 78 30.62 12.38 -26.73
CA ALA A 78 29.57 13.30 -27.21
C ALA A 78 28.17 12.70 -27.23
N THR A 79 28.05 11.37 -27.26
CA THR A 79 26.78 10.63 -27.42
C THR A 79 26.51 9.58 -26.34
N HIS A 80 27.40 9.43 -25.37
CA HIS A 80 27.28 8.43 -24.32
C HIS A 80 27.50 9.02 -22.94
N ALA A 81 26.70 8.57 -21.96
CA ALA A 81 26.96 8.81 -20.55
C ALA A 81 26.59 7.57 -19.71
N THR A 82 27.30 7.36 -18.60
CA THR A 82 26.95 6.38 -17.58
C THR A 82 26.19 7.08 -16.46
N VAL A 83 25.00 6.61 -16.15
CA VAL A 83 24.15 7.10 -15.07
C VAL A 83 24.24 6.14 -13.90
N LYS A 84 24.57 6.64 -12.71
CA LYS A 84 24.52 5.89 -11.46
C LYS A 84 23.35 6.39 -10.63
N ILE A 85 22.42 5.50 -10.26
CA ILE A 85 21.28 5.84 -9.39
C ILE A 85 21.81 6.11 -7.98
N SER A 86 21.50 7.28 -7.44
CA SER A 86 22.03 7.75 -6.15
C SER A 86 20.96 8.19 -5.17
N GLN A 87 19.72 8.38 -5.63
CA GLN A 87 18.60 8.78 -4.80
C GLN A 87 17.29 8.20 -5.32
N ILE A 88 16.45 7.70 -4.40
CA ILE A 88 15.08 7.26 -4.69
C ILE A 88 14.19 7.78 -3.57
N LYS A 89 13.11 8.47 -3.93
CA LYS A 89 12.07 8.90 -3.01
C LYS A 89 10.75 8.27 -3.43
N VAL A 90 10.16 7.46 -2.55
CA VAL A 90 8.83 6.87 -2.77
C VAL A 90 7.83 7.54 -1.84
N THR A 91 6.72 8.00 -2.40
CA THR A 91 5.58 8.53 -1.65
C THR A 91 4.45 7.51 -1.72
N LEU A 92 3.86 7.16 -0.57
CA LEU A 92 2.77 6.21 -0.45
C LEU A 92 1.57 6.89 0.18
N GLN A 93 0.36 6.63 -0.33
CA GLN A 93 -0.91 7.08 0.22
C GLN A 93 -1.93 5.95 0.09
N LEU A 94 -2.74 5.74 1.13
CA LEU A 94 -3.94 4.90 1.08
C LEU A 94 -5.17 5.78 1.27
N ASN A 95 -6.10 5.72 0.33
CA ASN A 95 -7.42 6.32 0.47
C ASN A 95 -8.46 5.21 0.54
N ILE A 96 -9.33 5.25 1.53
CA ILE A 96 -10.43 4.29 1.70
C ILE A 96 -11.74 5.07 1.74
N THR A 97 -12.69 4.69 0.89
CA THR A 97 -14.04 5.20 0.92
C THR A 97 -15.04 4.06 1.01
N ILE A 98 -15.80 4.02 2.10
CA ILE A 98 -16.92 3.07 2.26
C ILE A 98 -18.19 3.75 1.79
N TRP A 99 -18.81 3.18 0.76
CA TRP A 99 -20.06 3.61 0.18
C TRP A 99 -21.19 2.71 0.65
N THR A 100 -22.18 3.27 1.32
CA THR A 100 -23.34 2.53 1.81
C THR A 100 -24.65 3.16 1.32
N PRO A 101 -25.65 2.36 0.91
CA PRO A 101 -26.96 2.90 0.58
C PRO A 101 -27.62 3.49 1.85
N VAL A 102 -28.55 4.44 1.63
CA VAL A 102 -29.28 5.09 2.75
C VAL A 102 -29.98 4.09 3.67
N LYS A 103 -30.40 2.94 3.12
CA LYS A 103 -30.99 1.83 3.89
C LYS A 103 -30.11 0.60 3.72
N VAL A 104 -29.34 0.28 4.73
CA VAL A 104 -28.41 -0.85 4.73
C VAL A 104 -28.44 -1.53 6.11
N THR A 105 -28.19 -2.84 6.15
CA THR A 105 -28.09 -3.57 7.41
C THR A 105 -26.74 -3.35 8.07
N GLN A 106 -26.68 -3.49 9.39
CA GLN A 106 -25.41 -3.41 10.12
C GLN A 106 -24.39 -4.45 9.63
N HIS A 107 -24.86 -5.63 9.24
CA HIS A 107 -24.03 -6.72 8.72
C HIS A 107 -23.30 -6.33 7.43
N VAL A 108 -23.96 -5.64 6.50
CA VAL A 108 -23.31 -5.11 5.28
C VAL A 108 -22.28 -4.04 5.61
N ILE A 109 -22.59 -3.13 6.56
CA ILE A 109 -21.62 -2.13 7.01
C ILE A 109 -20.36 -2.78 7.57
N GLU A 110 -20.52 -3.80 8.43
CA GLU A 110 -19.39 -4.53 9.02
C GLU A 110 -18.58 -5.30 7.96
N HIS A 111 -19.23 -5.76 6.90
CA HIS A 111 -18.55 -6.38 5.76
C HIS A 111 -17.62 -5.37 5.06
N GLU A 112 -18.12 -4.19 4.73
CA GLU A 112 -17.29 -3.15 4.10
C GLU A 112 -16.16 -2.65 5.02
N GLU A 113 -16.41 -2.57 6.32
CA GLU A 113 -15.38 -2.30 7.31
C GLU A 113 -14.31 -3.41 7.37
N GLY A 114 -14.66 -4.65 7.04
CA GLY A 114 -13.72 -5.76 6.90
C GLY A 114 -12.76 -5.57 5.73
N HIS A 115 -13.24 -5.14 4.56
CA HIS A 115 -12.42 -4.75 3.42
C HIS A 115 -11.45 -3.62 3.78
N SER A 116 -11.94 -2.60 4.48
CA SER A 116 -11.12 -1.50 5.00
C SER A 116 -10.01 -1.99 5.93
N GLN A 117 -10.31 -2.90 6.87
CA GLN A 117 -9.32 -3.48 7.79
C GLN A 117 -8.22 -4.28 7.05
N ILE A 118 -8.57 -5.00 5.99
CA ILE A 118 -7.59 -5.70 5.14
C ILE A 118 -6.67 -4.68 4.47
N SER A 119 -7.22 -3.62 3.86
CA SER A 119 -6.43 -2.57 3.22
C SER A 119 -5.49 -1.88 4.20
N GLU A 120 -5.96 -1.53 5.40
CA GLU A 120 -5.12 -0.97 6.47
C GLU A 120 -3.99 -1.91 6.89
N TYR A 121 -4.29 -3.19 7.02
CA TYR A 121 -3.30 -4.19 7.41
C TYR A 121 -2.14 -4.26 6.42
N TYR A 122 -2.43 -4.29 5.11
CA TYR A 122 -1.39 -4.25 4.08
C TYR A 122 -0.63 -2.92 4.10
N TYR A 123 -1.34 -1.82 4.30
CA TYR A 123 -0.71 -0.50 4.36
C TYR A 123 0.22 -0.33 5.57
N GLN A 124 0.01 -1.07 6.68
CA GLN A 124 0.92 -1.02 7.83
C GLN A 124 2.37 -1.33 7.46
N SER A 125 2.60 -2.29 6.56
CA SER A 125 3.93 -2.72 6.12
C SER A 125 4.35 -2.16 4.74
N ALA A 126 3.56 -1.29 4.13
CA ALA A 126 3.77 -0.75 2.79
C ALA A 126 5.13 -0.02 2.63
N ASP A 127 5.57 0.69 3.67
CA ASP A 127 6.89 1.34 3.70
C ASP A 127 8.05 0.34 3.64
N LYS A 128 7.92 -0.82 4.28
CA LYS A 128 8.95 -1.88 4.23
C LYS A 128 9.05 -2.47 2.83
N LEU A 129 7.91 -2.78 2.21
CA LEU A 129 7.86 -3.28 0.84
C LEU A 129 8.47 -2.26 -0.13
N ALA A 130 8.06 -1.00 -0.07
CA ALA A 130 8.62 0.06 -0.92
C ALA A 130 10.12 0.25 -0.71
N GLN A 131 10.61 0.16 0.54
CA GLN A 131 12.03 0.21 0.86
C GLN A 131 12.81 -0.93 0.21
N GLN A 132 12.29 -2.16 0.28
CA GLN A 132 12.92 -3.34 -0.32
C GLN A 132 13.01 -3.21 -1.84
N ILE A 133 11.92 -2.82 -2.49
CA ILE A 133 11.88 -2.62 -3.94
C ILE A 133 12.85 -1.52 -4.37
N ALA A 134 12.78 -0.34 -3.73
CA ALA A 134 13.66 0.77 -4.04
C ALA A 134 15.15 0.42 -3.85
N ALA A 135 15.47 -0.41 -2.85
CA ALA A 135 16.83 -0.88 -2.60
C ALA A 135 17.42 -1.65 -3.78
N ASN A 136 16.60 -2.38 -4.54
CA ASN A 136 17.03 -3.14 -5.71
C ASN A 136 17.49 -2.23 -6.87
N TYR A 137 17.09 -0.97 -6.86
CA TYR A 137 17.45 0.01 -7.89
C TYR A 137 18.63 0.90 -7.48
N MET A 138 18.91 1.01 -6.18
CA MET A 138 20.02 1.84 -5.70
C MET A 138 21.37 1.37 -6.20
N GLY A 139 22.18 2.32 -6.66
CA GLY A 139 23.54 2.06 -7.16
C GLY A 139 23.61 1.42 -8.55
N LYS A 140 22.46 1.06 -9.17
CA LYS A 140 22.45 0.58 -10.57
C LYS A 140 23.14 1.58 -11.47
N GLN A 141 23.91 1.07 -12.43
CA GLN A 141 24.55 1.85 -13.46
C GLN A 141 23.93 1.49 -14.81
N VAL A 142 23.56 2.52 -15.56
CA VAL A 142 22.94 2.38 -16.89
C VAL A 142 23.66 3.31 -17.86
N VAL A 143 23.97 2.80 -19.04
CA VAL A 143 24.49 3.62 -20.13
C VAL A 143 23.34 4.21 -20.93
N ILE A 144 23.35 5.53 -21.11
CA ILE A 144 22.45 6.24 -22.01
C ILE A 144 23.21 6.65 -23.26
N THR A 145 22.52 6.64 -24.39
CA THR A 145 23.11 6.92 -25.71
C THR A 145 22.16 7.82 -26.48
N GLY A 146 22.67 8.89 -27.06
CA GLY A 146 21.89 9.80 -27.90
C GLY A 146 22.61 11.13 -28.10
N THR A 147 22.07 11.97 -28.98
CA THR A 147 22.55 13.35 -29.21
C THR A 147 22.02 14.33 -28.16
N ASP A 148 20.90 13.97 -27.47
CA ASP A 148 20.34 14.70 -26.33
C ASP A 148 20.46 13.85 -25.06
N LEU A 149 21.66 13.78 -24.49
CA LEU A 149 21.90 13.02 -23.24
C LEU A 149 21.08 13.51 -22.07
N ARG A 150 20.62 14.77 -22.06
CA ARG A 150 19.76 15.30 -20.98
C ARG A 150 18.34 14.73 -21.07
N GLY A 151 17.78 14.68 -22.28
CA GLY A 151 16.47 14.06 -22.54
C GLY A 151 16.51 12.57 -22.23
N GLU A 152 17.55 11.84 -22.68
CA GLU A 152 17.74 10.43 -22.38
C GLU A 152 17.83 10.14 -20.87
N LEU A 153 18.56 10.98 -20.12
CA LEU A 153 18.64 10.88 -18.66
C LEU A 153 17.25 11.05 -18.02
N SER A 154 16.51 12.07 -18.45
CA SER A 154 15.16 12.33 -17.91
C SER A 154 14.23 11.16 -18.15
N MET A 155 14.19 10.61 -19.37
CA MET A 155 13.39 9.45 -19.73
C MET A 155 13.78 8.21 -18.94
N LEU A 156 15.08 7.95 -18.76
CA LEU A 156 15.57 6.83 -17.94
C LEU A 156 15.07 6.92 -16.50
N LEU A 157 15.24 8.08 -15.85
CA LEU A 157 14.87 8.26 -14.45
C LEU A 157 13.36 8.17 -14.26
N GLN A 158 12.57 8.74 -15.17
CA GLN A 158 11.11 8.62 -15.17
C GLN A 158 10.65 7.18 -15.34
N LYS A 159 11.25 6.46 -16.31
CA LYS A 159 10.95 5.04 -16.52
C LYS A 159 11.26 4.21 -15.27
N MET A 160 12.40 4.42 -14.63
CA MET A 160 12.76 3.70 -13.40
C MET A 160 11.82 4.01 -12.25
N GLY A 161 11.31 5.25 -12.15
CA GLY A 161 10.27 5.61 -11.18
C GLY A 161 8.98 4.82 -11.42
N ALA A 162 8.54 4.76 -12.69
CA ALA A 162 7.37 3.96 -13.07
C ALA A 162 7.58 2.46 -12.77
N ASP A 163 8.74 1.89 -13.12
CA ASP A 163 9.07 0.49 -12.87
C ASP A 163 9.00 0.16 -11.34
N ILE A 164 9.49 1.05 -10.46
CA ILE A 164 9.42 0.90 -9.00
C ILE A 164 7.95 0.93 -8.52
N THR A 165 7.15 1.85 -9.04
CA THR A 165 5.72 1.97 -8.72
C THR A 165 4.95 0.73 -9.16
N ASP A 166 5.19 0.26 -10.38
CA ASP A 166 4.53 -0.94 -10.93
C ASP A 166 4.91 -2.20 -10.13
N GLU A 167 6.20 -2.35 -9.77
CA GLU A 167 6.68 -3.47 -8.95
C GLU A 167 6.02 -3.43 -7.55
N TYR A 168 5.94 -2.24 -6.92
CA TYR A 168 5.28 -2.08 -5.63
C TYR A 168 3.79 -2.48 -5.70
N ASN A 169 3.05 -1.98 -6.67
CA ASN A 169 1.63 -2.28 -6.83
C ASN A 169 1.39 -3.78 -7.08
N LYS A 170 2.26 -4.42 -7.87
CA LYS A 170 2.21 -5.85 -8.13
C LYS A 170 2.48 -6.69 -6.89
N GLU A 171 3.49 -6.33 -6.09
CA GLU A 171 3.91 -7.10 -4.90
C GLU A 171 3.02 -6.85 -3.67
N LEU A 172 2.12 -5.86 -3.73
CA LEU A 172 1.22 -5.56 -2.61
C LEU A 172 0.21 -6.69 -2.35
N HIS A 173 -0.27 -7.37 -3.40
CA HIS A 173 -1.16 -8.55 -3.37
C HIS A 173 -2.44 -8.42 -2.53
N VAL A 174 -2.92 -7.21 -2.25
CA VAL A 174 -4.10 -6.97 -1.42
C VAL A 174 -5.37 -7.55 -2.03
N GLU A 175 -5.51 -7.49 -3.35
CA GLU A 175 -6.68 -7.95 -4.11
C GLU A 175 -7.03 -9.41 -3.81
N GLN A 176 -6.02 -10.29 -3.73
CA GLN A 176 -6.24 -11.71 -3.45
C GLN A 176 -6.86 -11.95 -2.07
N THR A 177 -6.44 -11.16 -1.07
CA THR A 177 -7.00 -11.24 0.28
C THR A 177 -8.42 -10.69 0.32
N GLN A 178 -8.71 -9.61 -0.43
CA GLN A 178 -10.06 -9.07 -0.58
C GLN A 178 -11.00 -10.10 -1.20
N LEU A 179 -10.62 -10.71 -2.32
CA LEU A 179 -11.39 -11.79 -2.96
C LEU A 179 -11.59 -13.00 -2.04
N ARG A 180 -10.58 -13.35 -1.23
CA ARG A 180 -10.71 -14.42 -0.26
C ARG A 180 -11.71 -14.06 0.85
N TYR A 181 -11.70 -12.83 1.31
CA TYR A 181 -12.64 -12.32 2.30
C TYR A 181 -14.09 -12.41 1.80
N ASP A 182 -14.34 -11.99 0.55
CA ASP A 182 -15.63 -12.11 -0.10
C ASP A 182 -16.10 -13.56 -0.22
N ALA A 183 -15.20 -14.46 -0.59
CA ALA A 183 -15.52 -15.88 -0.65
C ALA A 183 -15.87 -16.47 0.72
N VAL A 184 -15.22 -16.02 1.81
CA VAL A 184 -15.51 -16.48 3.20
C VAL A 184 -16.83 -15.94 3.68
N THR A 185 -17.16 -14.68 3.41
CA THR A 185 -18.40 -14.01 3.84
C THR A 185 -19.56 -14.22 2.89
N ASN A 186 -19.31 -14.83 1.72
CA ASN A 186 -20.27 -14.93 0.61
C ASN A 186 -20.89 -13.54 0.30
N HIS A 187 -20.04 -12.51 0.20
CA HIS A 187 -20.46 -11.12 -0.05
C HIS A 187 -21.52 -10.65 0.95
N SER A 188 -21.23 -10.76 2.23
CA SER A 188 -22.14 -10.45 3.36
C SER A 188 -23.47 -11.25 3.41
N ARG A 189 -23.59 -12.38 2.71
CA ARG A 189 -24.82 -13.17 2.61
C ARG A 189 -24.90 -14.36 3.57
N ASN A 190 -23.84 -14.60 4.34
CA ASN A 190 -23.82 -15.63 5.38
C ASN A 190 -23.62 -15.01 6.76
N GLU A 191 -23.69 -15.85 7.80
CA GLU A 191 -23.60 -15.42 9.21
C GLU A 191 -22.13 -15.34 9.74
N VAL A 192 -21.12 -15.42 8.85
CA VAL A 192 -19.72 -15.33 9.28
C VAL A 192 -19.42 -13.90 9.70
N ALA A 193 -18.94 -13.73 10.93
CA ALA A 193 -18.60 -12.41 11.45
C ALA A 193 -17.42 -11.81 10.67
N ALA A 194 -17.53 -10.55 10.25
CA ALA A 194 -16.52 -9.85 9.45
C ALA A 194 -15.11 -9.98 10.05
N ARG A 195 -14.97 -9.77 11.36
CA ARG A 195 -13.69 -9.90 12.07
C ARG A 195 -13.03 -11.27 11.91
N ASP A 196 -13.82 -12.35 11.97
CA ASP A 196 -13.29 -13.70 11.90
C ASP A 196 -12.91 -14.04 10.44
N ALA A 197 -13.70 -13.57 9.48
CA ALA A 197 -13.41 -13.69 8.06
C ALA A 197 -12.13 -12.91 7.67
N VAL A 198 -11.93 -11.69 8.18
CA VAL A 198 -10.68 -10.92 7.99
C VAL A 198 -9.49 -11.70 8.52
N ALA A 199 -9.56 -12.20 9.77
CA ALA A 199 -8.48 -12.96 10.38
C ALA A 199 -8.15 -14.24 9.60
N GLN A 200 -9.17 -14.94 9.08
CA GLN A 200 -9.00 -16.11 8.24
C GLN A 200 -8.31 -15.76 6.92
N SER A 201 -8.78 -14.74 6.21
CA SER A 201 -8.28 -14.33 4.90
C SER A 201 -6.82 -13.88 4.97
N LEU A 202 -6.46 -13.07 5.97
CA LEU A 202 -5.09 -12.65 6.22
C LEU A 202 -4.15 -13.80 6.60
N LYS A 203 -4.67 -14.85 7.25
CA LYS A 203 -3.87 -16.05 7.58
C LYS A 203 -3.60 -16.92 6.35
N GLU A 204 -4.58 -17.04 5.45
CA GLU A 204 -4.49 -17.88 4.25
C GLU A 204 -3.67 -17.21 3.13
N ILE A 205 -3.75 -15.88 3.04
CA ILE A 205 -3.01 -15.07 2.06
C ILE A 205 -2.26 -13.97 2.81
N PRO A 206 -1.12 -14.29 3.46
CA PRO A 206 -0.34 -13.29 4.16
C PRO A 206 0.35 -12.33 3.16
N PRO A 207 0.60 -11.06 3.57
CA PRO A 207 1.34 -10.09 2.77
C PRO A 207 2.68 -10.64 2.27
N GLY A 208 2.98 -10.45 0.99
CA GLY A 208 4.22 -10.94 0.36
C GLY A 208 4.19 -12.43 -0.01
N SER A 209 3.05 -13.11 0.11
CA SER A 209 2.88 -14.45 -0.45
C SER A 209 2.53 -14.34 -1.94
N ALA A 210 3.53 -14.44 -2.81
CA ALA A 210 3.25 -14.70 -4.22
C ALA A 210 2.61 -16.09 -4.33
N LEU A 211 1.40 -16.18 -4.86
CA LEU A 211 0.88 -17.46 -5.36
C LEU A 211 1.69 -17.80 -6.61
N HIS A 212 2.60 -18.76 -6.48
CA HIS A 212 3.38 -19.35 -7.57
C HIS A 212 2.50 -20.25 -8.43
#